data_19d45160a300294baebf2b0c839fb7ac
#
_entry.id   19d45160a300294baebf2b0c839fb7ac
#
_cell.length_a   1.000
_cell.length_b   1.000
_cell.length_c   1.000
_cell.angle_alpha   90.00
_cell.angle_beta   90.00
_cell.angle_gamma   90.00
#
_symmetry.space_group_name_H-M   'P 1'
#
loop_
_entity.id
_entity.type
_entity.pdbx_description
1 polymer ?
#
loop_
_entity_poly.entity_id
_entity_poly.type
_entity_poly.pdbx_seq_one_letter_code
_entity_poly.pdbx_strand_id
1 'polypeptide(L)'
;MQLQKILNPFVVVGVILILSACKNDSPTPPNEAPKGAGDFSIKNGDITITGTLDLPSTPGPYPVMIFIPGSGRETREADKPAQSVLLPQGIALFRYDKRGLGQSTGAYQNVNLQNSAQLIPERASDVLAIVNFLATHQDLNPKQIFLWGTSQGAWVAPLVANQSNQVAFIICVNGGGSSVGIEIYYDGLADNASLSISQLTAMLANYTGAPGYDPAAALQALNVPALWLYGGMDRSNPTFYDIAQLEKIKQERNKDLTILLFANMNHDLIDVNTGQFDPEFFPKIIAWSKSKLGK
;
A
#
# COMPACT_ATOMS: atom_id res chain seq x y z
N MET A 1 -87.39 -0.09 37.00
CA MET A 1 -87.53 1.20 37.72
C MET A 1 -86.25 1.98 37.46
N GLN A 2 -86.44 3.08 36.67
CA GLN A 2 -85.60 4.30 36.62
C GLN A 2 -84.09 4.21 36.35
N LEU A 3 -83.46 5.04 35.62
CA LEU A 3 -83.76 6.21 34.78
C LEU A 3 -82.53 6.49 33.93
N GLN A 4 -82.79 6.90 32.72
CA GLN A 4 -81.88 7.52 31.77
C GLN A 4 -81.02 8.62 32.40
N LYS A 5 -79.77 8.74 31.90
CA LYS A 5 -79.22 10.04 31.58
C LYS A 5 -78.31 9.96 30.38
N ILE A 6 -78.73 10.64 29.37
CA ILE A 6 -78.06 10.99 28.11
C ILE A 6 -76.94 11.98 28.41
N LEU A 7 -75.75 11.79 27.89
CA LEU A 7 -74.80 12.87 27.70
C LEU A 7 -74.04 12.68 26.37
N ASN A 8 -74.15 13.68 25.54
CA ASN A 8 -73.61 13.84 24.19
C ASN A 8 -72.13 13.68 24.13
N PRO A 9 -71.61 13.11 23.03
CA PRO A 9 -70.16 13.15 22.74
C PRO A 9 -69.88 14.46 21.95
N PHE A 10 -69.02 15.27 22.50
CA PHE A 10 -68.32 16.32 21.75
C PHE A 10 -67.36 15.67 20.76
N VAL A 11 -67.63 15.89 19.47
CA VAL A 11 -66.68 15.60 18.40
C VAL A 11 -65.62 16.68 18.40
N VAL A 12 -64.41 16.34 18.89
CA VAL A 12 -63.23 17.19 18.70
C VAL A 12 -62.59 16.77 17.36
N VAL A 13 -62.81 17.60 16.34
CA VAL A 13 -62.09 17.51 15.07
C VAL A 13 -60.68 18.01 15.30
N GLY A 14 -59.76 17.07 15.51
CA GLY A 14 -58.33 17.35 15.54
C GLY A 14 -57.81 17.57 14.12
N VAL A 15 -57.54 18.84 13.77
CA VAL A 15 -56.79 19.18 12.56
C VAL A 15 -55.35 18.72 12.75
N ILE A 16 -55.00 17.60 12.14
CA ILE A 16 -53.59 17.17 12.04
C ILE A 16 -52.94 18.03 10.96
N LEU A 17 -52.17 19.04 11.37
CA LEU A 17 -51.22 19.74 10.53
C LEU A 17 -50.08 18.80 10.21
N ILE A 18 -50.10 18.20 9.02
CA ILE A 18 -48.94 17.51 8.47
C ILE A 18 -47.92 18.60 8.07
N LEU A 19 -46.98 18.88 8.95
CA LEU A 19 -45.79 19.62 8.60
C LEU A 19 -44.94 18.70 7.69
N SER A 20 -45.13 18.87 6.38
CA SER A 20 -44.22 18.35 5.37
C SER A 20 -42.86 19.03 5.59
N ALA A 21 -41.95 18.38 6.29
CA ALA A 21 -40.56 18.83 6.35
C ALA A 21 -39.98 18.68 4.94
N CYS A 22 -40.01 19.77 4.18
CA CYS A 22 -39.12 19.90 3.03
C CYS A 22 -37.69 19.70 3.55
N LYS A 23 -37.10 18.57 3.26
CA LYS A 23 -35.64 18.47 3.28
C LYS A 23 -35.12 19.52 2.30
N ASN A 24 -34.60 20.59 2.84
CA ASN A 24 -33.74 21.48 2.08
C ASN A 24 -32.50 20.63 1.74
N ASP A 25 -32.51 20.04 0.56
CA ASP A 25 -31.27 19.62 -0.10
C ASP A 25 -30.52 20.92 -0.40
N SER A 26 -29.73 21.36 0.57
CA SER A 26 -28.72 22.36 0.31
C SER A 26 -27.86 21.85 -0.83
N PRO A 27 -27.61 22.63 -1.89
CA PRO A 27 -26.72 22.21 -2.96
C PRO A 27 -25.39 21.83 -2.32
N THR A 28 -24.94 20.61 -2.55
CA THR A 28 -23.61 20.15 -2.16
C THR A 28 -22.62 21.22 -2.60
N PRO A 29 -21.83 21.81 -1.69
CA PRO A 29 -20.85 22.81 -2.09
C PRO A 29 -19.94 22.22 -3.15
N PRO A 30 -19.43 23.03 -4.10
CA PRO A 30 -18.51 22.56 -5.11
C PRO A 30 -17.35 21.87 -4.39
N ASN A 31 -17.05 20.65 -4.82
CA ASN A 31 -16.11 19.67 -4.28
C ASN A 31 -14.90 20.34 -3.62
N GLU A 32 -14.97 20.66 -2.34
CA GLU A 32 -13.79 21.13 -1.61
C GLU A 32 -12.76 20.01 -1.60
N ALA A 33 -11.52 20.38 -1.87
CA ALA A 33 -10.42 19.41 -1.82
C ALA A 33 -10.35 18.79 -0.42
N PRO A 34 -10.08 17.48 -0.30
CA PRO A 34 -10.05 16.79 0.98
C PRO A 34 -9.04 17.44 1.93
N LYS A 35 -9.35 17.44 3.24
CA LYS A 35 -8.56 18.08 4.29
C LYS A 35 -8.65 17.28 5.59
N GLY A 36 -7.58 17.34 6.40
CA GLY A 36 -7.52 16.71 7.72
C GLY A 36 -7.13 15.24 7.68
N ALA A 37 -6.77 14.72 8.85
CA ALA A 37 -6.54 13.29 9.06
C ALA A 37 -7.86 12.54 9.15
N GLY A 38 -7.86 11.24 8.86
CA GLY A 38 -9.01 10.37 9.03
C GLY A 38 -9.19 9.34 7.92
N ASP A 39 -10.36 8.73 7.90
CA ASP A 39 -10.72 7.72 6.93
C ASP A 39 -11.29 8.34 5.66
N PHE A 40 -10.85 7.83 4.52
CA PHE A 40 -11.29 8.25 3.20
C PHE A 40 -11.74 7.07 2.35
N SER A 41 -12.78 7.30 1.56
CA SER A 41 -13.30 6.35 0.57
C SER A 41 -12.96 6.84 -0.83
N ILE A 42 -12.08 6.12 -1.53
CA ILE A 42 -11.49 6.51 -2.81
C ILE A 42 -12.06 5.62 -3.92
N LYS A 43 -12.59 6.24 -4.96
CA LYS A 43 -13.14 5.50 -6.10
C LYS A 43 -12.05 5.08 -7.09
N ASN A 44 -12.13 3.82 -7.52
CA ASN A 44 -11.40 3.27 -8.67
C ASN A 44 -12.40 2.48 -9.54
N GLY A 45 -13.04 3.15 -10.49
CA GLY A 45 -14.19 2.61 -11.21
C GLY A 45 -15.32 2.24 -10.25
N ASP A 46 -15.81 1.00 -10.34
CA ASP A 46 -16.88 0.48 -9.46
C ASP A 46 -16.37 0.08 -8.07
N ILE A 47 -15.06 0.08 -7.87
CA ILE A 47 -14.44 -0.28 -6.59
C ILE A 47 -14.28 0.98 -5.72
N THR A 48 -14.49 0.82 -4.43
CA THR A 48 -14.15 1.81 -3.42
C THR A 48 -13.03 1.27 -2.55
N ILE A 49 -11.90 1.97 -2.53
CA ILE A 49 -10.79 1.67 -1.63
C ILE A 49 -10.92 2.58 -0.40
N THR A 50 -10.94 1.97 0.76
CA THR A 50 -10.97 2.71 2.04
C THR A 50 -9.58 2.72 2.65
N GLY A 51 -9.15 3.90 3.06
CA GLY A 51 -7.84 4.09 3.70
C GLY A 51 -7.90 5.15 4.79
N THR A 52 -6.85 5.18 5.61
CA THR A 52 -6.68 6.15 6.70
C THR A 52 -5.45 7.00 6.43
N LEU A 53 -5.62 8.31 6.49
CA LEU A 53 -4.53 9.28 6.48
C LEU A 53 -4.20 9.70 7.90
N ASP A 54 -2.96 9.50 8.30
CA ASP A 54 -2.40 9.97 9.56
C ASP A 54 -1.47 11.16 9.28
N LEU A 55 -1.70 12.27 9.97
CA LEU A 55 -0.91 13.50 9.81
C LEU A 55 0.03 13.72 10.99
N PRO A 56 1.23 14.30 10.75
CA PRO A 56 2.10 14.80 11.80
C PRO A 56 1.45 15.90 12.65
N SER A 57 1.93 16.11 13.86
CA SER A 57 1.48 17.20 14.73
C SER A 57 2.09 18.58 14.41
N THR A 58 3.10 18.63 13.53
CA THR A 58 3.73 19.86 13.04
C THR A 58 2.88 20.50 11.94
N PRO A 59 3.07 21.78 11.58
CA PRO A 59 2.38 22.36 10.41
C PRO A 59 2.80 21.73 9.07
N GLY A 60 1.83 21.56 8.13
CA GLY A 60 2.05 21.09 6.76
C GLY A 60 2.42 22.23 5.79
N PRO A 61 2.39 21.99 4.45
CA PRO A 61 2.00 20.73 3.82
C PRO A 61 3.03 19.61 3.96
N TYR A 62 2.54 18.37 4.15
CA TYR A 62 3.41 17.23 4.47
C TYR A 62 3.78 16.41 3.23
N PRO A 63 5.00 15.86 3.16
CA PRO A 63 5.25 14.67 2.37
C PRO A 63 4.38 13.51 2.88
N VAL A 64 3.92 12.64 1.99
CA VAL A 64 3.09 11.48 2.36
C VAL A 64 3.66 10.20 1.81
N MET A 65 3.75 9.19 2.68
CA MET A 65 4.03 7.82 2.30
C MET A 65 2.72 7.03 2.16
N ILE A 66 2.57 6.32 1.03
CA ILE A 66 1.53 5.31 0.83
C ILE A 66 2.17 3.95 1.11
N PHE A 67 1.66 3.25 2.12
CA PHE A 67 2.10 1.89 2.42
C PHE A 67 1.35 0.89 1.54
N ILE A 68 2.10 0.10 0.76
CA ILE A 68 1.57 -0.95 -0.12
C ILE A 68 1.90 -2.30 0.51
N PRO A 69 0.91 -2.98 1.11
CA PRO A 69 1.15 -4.21 1.88
C PRO A 69 1.55 -5.38 1.00
N GLY A 70 2.18 -6.37 1.61
CA GLY A 70 2.59 -7.64 1.02
C GLY A 70 1.43 -8.55 0.61
N SER A 71 1.68 -9.85 0.54
CA SER A 71 0.65 -10.88 0.33
C SER A 71 -0.26 -11.01 1.57
N GLY A 72 -1.27 -11.88 1.50
CA GLY A 72 -2.17 -12.12 2.64
C GLY A 72 -3.35 -11.16 2.74
N ARG A 73 -4.20 -11.42 3.74
CA ARG A 73 -5.48 -10.74 3.96
C ARG A 73 -5.38 -9.61 4.99
N GLU A 74 -4.29 -8.88 4.98
CA GLU A 74 -4.07 -7.77 5.90
C GLU A 74 -4.89 -6.54 5.51
N THR A 75 -5.41 -5.86 6.52
CA THR A 75 -6.09 -4.57 6.40
C THR A 75 -5.14 -3.45 6.84
N ARG A 76 -5.54 -2.20 6.63
CA ARG A 76 -4.78 -1.01 7.03
C ARG A 76 -4.36 -0.98 8.51
N GLU A 77 -5.00 -1.78 9.38
CA GLU A 77 -4.64 -1.85 10.81
C GLU A 77 -3.30 -2.56 11.06
N ALA A 78 -2.91 -3.50 10.19
CA ALA A 78 -1.63 -4.20 10.31
C ALA A 78 -0.43 -3.24 10.19
N ASP A 79 -0.57 -2.17 9.39
CA ASP A 79 0.51 -1.22 9.08
C ASP A 79 0.55 -0.02 10.06
N LYS A 80 -0.33 -0.01 11.04
CA LYS A 80 -0.42 1.07 12.04
C LYS A 80 0.88 1.35 12.80
N PRO A 81 1.73 0.36 13.14
CA PRO A 81 3.01 0.63 13.80
C PRO A 81 3.94 1.59 13.06
N ALA A 82 3.83 1.70 11.73
CA ALA A 82 4.63 2.65 10.93
C ALA A 82 4.37 4.14 11.30
N GLN A 83 3.22 4.46 11.91
CA GLN A 83 2.91 5.81 12.40
C GLN A 83 3.98 6.31 13.38
N SER A 84 4.38 5.46 14.34
CA SER A 84 5.34 5.83 15.39
C SER A 84 6.73 6.18 14.83
N VAL A 85 7.03 5.73 13.62
CA VAL A 85 8.30 5.99 12.93
C VAL A 85 8.23 7.24 12.05
N LEU A 86 7.13 7.41 11.30
CA LEU A 86 7.03 8.41 10.23
C LEU A 86 6.51 9.76 10.72
N LEU A 87 5.45 9.77 11.53
CA LEU A 87 4.83 11.02 11.96
C LEU A 87 5.79 11.94 12.73
N PRO A 88 6.67 11.44 13.64
CA PRO A 88 7.68 12.28 14.30
C PRO A 88 8.72 12.88 13.32
N GLN A 89 8.83 12.31 12.12
CA GLN A 89 9.74 12.81 11.07
C GLN A 89 9.10 13.87 10.17
N GLY A 90 7.86 14.26 10.43
CA GLY A 90 7.10 15.18 9.60
C GLY A 90 6.57 14.55 8.31
N ILE A 91 6.45 13.24 8.26
CA ILE A 91 5.96 12.47 7.10
C ILE A 91 4.56 11.93 7.43
N ALA A 92 3.56 12.28 6.63
CA ALA A 92 2.23 11.72 6.71
C ALA A 92 2.23 10.26 6.22
N LEU A 93 1.31 9.46 6.75
CA LEU A 93 1.17 8.04 6.38
C LEU A 93 -0.24 7.79 5.85
N PHE A 94 -0.34 7.18 4.68
CA PHE A 94 -1.59 6.64 4.17
C PHE A 94 -1.54 5.11 4.13
N ARG A 95 -2.49 4.48 4.79
CA ARG A 95 -2.70 3.03 4.86
C ARG A 95 -4.08 2.69 4.33
N TYR A 96 -4.24 1.58 3.64
CA TYR A 96 -5.51 1.23 3.02
C TYR A 96 -5.84 -0.26 3.15
N ASP A 97 -7.13 -0.56 3.12
CA ASP A 97 -7.60 -1.94 2.99
C ASP A 97 -7.49 -2.35 1.53
N LYS A 98 -6.82 -3.46 1.27
CA LYS A 98 -6.78 -4.03 -0.10
C LYS A 98 -8.21 -4.30 -0.60
N ARG A 99 -8.42 -4.25 -1.91
CA ARG A 99 -9.68 -4.59 -2.57
C ARG A 99 -10.29 -5.87 -1.98
N GLY A 100 -11.56 -5.80 -1.55
CA GLY A 100 -12.29 -6.91 -0.94
C GLY A 100 -11.90 -7.26 0.50
N LEU A 101 -11.14 -6.39 1.19
CA LEU A 101 -10.82 -6.53 2.60
C LEU A 101 -11.31 -5.30 3.39
N GLY A 102 -11.45 -5.46 4.70
CA GLY A 102 -11.85 -4.39 5.60
C GLY A 102 -13.11 -3.66 5.12
N GLN A 103 -12.97 -2.37 4.83
CA GLN A 103 -14.05 -1.53 4.31
C GLN A 103 -13.96 -1.28 2.80
N SER A 104 -12.93 -1.82 2.13
CA SER A 104 -12.81 -1.73 0.68
C SER A 104 -13.75 -2.72 -0.02
N THR A 105 -14.42 -2.26 -1.08
CA THR A 105 -15.33 -3.10 -1.86
C THR A 105 -14.59 -4.01 -2.85
N GLY A 106 -15.33 -4.85 -3.57
CA GLY A 106 -14.80 -5.82 -4.52
C GLY A 106 -14.51 -7.18 -3.90
N ALA A 107 -13.67 -7.96 -4.52
CA ALA A 107 -13.30 -9.30 -4.06
C ALA A 107 -11.78 -9.42 -3.88
N TYR A 108 -11.36 -9.93 -2.73
CA TYR A 108 -9.96 -10.24 -2.50
C TYR A 108 -9.61 -11.59 -3.15
N GLN A 109 -8.50 -11.62 -3.86
CA GLN A 109 -7.91 -12.83 -4.41
C GLN A 109 -6.43 -12.91 -4.02
N ASN A 110 -5.96 -14.10 -3.62
CA ASN A 110 -4.53 -14.34 -3.47
C ASN A 110 -3.87 -14.34 -4.84
N VAL A 111 -2.71 -13.70 -4.94
CA VAL A 111 -1.87 -13.77 -6.14
C VAL A 111 -1.23 -15.16 -6.20
N ASN A 112 -1.26 -15.74 -7.38
CA ASN A 112 -0.60 -16.99 -7.73
C ASN A 112 -0.04 -16.90 -9.15
N LEU A 113 0.62 -17.95 -9.60
CA LEU A 113 1.25 -17.98 -10.92
C LEU A 113 0.26 -17.66 -12.07
N GLN A 114 -0.97 -18.18 -11.99
CA GLN A 114 -1.96 -18.09 -13.07
C GLN A 114 -2.61 -16.71 -13.16
N ASN A 115 -2.83 -16.04 -12.03
CA ASN A 115 -3.56 -14.77 -11.98
C ASN A 115 -2.67 -13.53 -11.77
N SER A 116 -1.38 -13.71 -11.48
CA SER A 116 -0.47 -12.63 -11.11
C SER A 116 -0.33 -11.55 -12.20
N ALA A 117 -0.30 -11.95 -13.46
CA ALA A 117 -0.21 -11.01 -14.59
C ALA A 117 -1.43 -10.06 -14.69
N GLN A 118 -2.57 -10.45 -14.11
CA GLN A 118 -3.76 -9.62 -14.01
C GLN A 118 -3.81 -8.87 -12.67
N LEU A 119 -3.61 -9.57 -11.55
CA LEU A 119 -3.86 -9.01 -10.21
C LEU A 119 -2.81 -7.98 -9.76
N ILE A 120 -1.55 -8.10 -10.16
CA ILE A 120 -0.53 -7.12 -9.80
C ILE A 120 -0.82 -5.76 -10.46
N PRO A 121 -1.11 -5.65 -11.78
CA PRO A 121 -1.58 -4.40 -12.38
C PRO A 121 -2.92 -3.89 -11.80
N GLU A 122 -3.84 -4.76 -11.43
CA GLU A 122 -5.09 -4.37 -10.78
C GLU A 122 -4.83 -3.69 -9.41
N ARG A 123 -3.93 -4.24 -8.60
CA ARG A 123 -3.48 -3.61 -7.34
C ARG A 123 -2.77 -2.28 -7.58
N ALA A 124 -1.98 -2.19 -8.64
CA ALA A 124 -1.36 -0.93 -9.02
C ALA A 124 -2.40 0.15 -9.39
N SER A 125 -3.49 -0.23 -10.06
CA SER A 125 -4.61 0.67 -10.35
C SER A 125 -5.28 1.21 -9.08
N ASP A 126 -5.45 0.38 -8.03
CA ASP A 126 -5.99 0.83 -6.75
C ASP A 126 -5.07 1.86 -6.07
N VAL A 127 -3.77 1.60 -6.07
CA VAL A 127 -2.78 2.53 -5.49
C VAL A 127 -2.67 3.81 -6.33
N LEU A 128 -2.80 3.74 -7.65
CA LEU A 128 -2.82 4.91 -8.52
C LEU A 128 -4.02 5.83 -8.20
N ALA A 129 -5.20 5.25 -7.94
CA ALA A 129 -6.36 6.02 -7.49
C ALA A 129 -6.08 6.73 -6.16
N ILE A 130 -5.38 6.06 -5.23
CA ILE A 130 -4.94 6.66 -3.96
C ILE A 130 -3.97 7.82 -4.20
N VAL A 131 -2.97 7.66 -5.05
CA VAL A 131 -2.01 8.73 -5.42
C VAL A 131 -2.75 9.95 -5.95
N ASN A 132 -3.67 9.73 -6.90
CA ASN A 132 -4.44 10.82 -7.51
C ASN A 132 -5.32 11.55 -6.47
N PHE A 133 -5.93 10.84 -5.54
CA PHE A 133 -6.70 11.41 -4.44
C PHE A 133 -5.81 12.25 -3.51
N LEU A 134 -4.71 11.69 -3.03
CA LEU A 134 -3.81 12.37 -2.09
C LEU A 134 -3.14 13.61 -2.70
N ALA A 135 -2.92 13.61 -4.02
CA ALA A 135 -2.38 14.78 -4.72
C ALA A 135 -3.34 15.99 -4.71
N THR A 136 -4.63 15.78 -4.42
CA THR A 136 -5.61 16.88 -4.27
C THR A 136 -5.81 17.29 -2.81
N HIS A 137 -5.20 16.60 -1.85
CA HIS A 137 -5.41 16.84 -0.43
C HIS A 137 -4.69 18.10 0.05
N GLN A 138 -5.43 19.03 0.73
CA GLN A 138 -4.93 20.36 1.08
C GLN A 138 -3.72 20.34 2.03
N ASP A 139 -3.64 19.36 2.93
CA ASP A 139 -2.57 19.28 3.93
C ASP A 139 -1.32 18.53 3.41
N LEU A 140 -1.35 18.01 2.17
CA LEU A 140 -0.24 17.25 1.60
C LEU A 140 0.49 18.03 0.51
N ASN A 141 1.76 17.72 0.33
CA ASN A 141 2.54 18.24 -0.78
C ASN A 141 2.40 17.28 -1.99
N PRO A 142 1.72 17.68 -3.08
CA PRO A 142 1.47 16.81 -4.22
C PRO A 142 2.73 16.41 -5.01
N LYS A 143 3.87 17.04 -4.72
CA LYS A 143 5.18 16.71 -5.31
C LYS A 143 6.02 15.80 -4.41
N GLN A 144 5.52 15.46 -3.24
CA GLN A 144 6.23 14.67 -2.24
C GLN A 144 5.41 13.46 -1.79
N ILE A 145 4.75 12.80 -2.75
CA ILE A 145 4.08 11.51 -2.54
C ILE A 145 5.10 10.41 -2.86
N PHE A 146 5.28 9.46 -1.97
CA PHE A 146 6.15 8.32 -2.21
C PHE A 146 5.53 7.01 -1.75
N LEU A 147 6.01 5.92 -2.32
CA LEU A 147 5.44 4.60 -2.13
C LEU A 147 6.40 3.73 -1.32
N TRP A 148 5.85 2.96 -0.40
CA TRP A 148 6.57 1.91 0.28
C TRP A 148 5.87 0.58 0.02
N GLY A 149 6.49 -0.27 -0.80
CA GLY A 149 5.99 -1.61 -1.11
C GLY A 149 6.78 -2.68 -0.36
N THR A 150 6.10 -3.56 0.37
CA THR A 150 6.73 -4.69 1.06
C THR A 150 6.34 -5.99 0.37
N SER A 151 7.32 -6.90 0.14
CA SER A 151 7.09 -8.22 -0.46
C SER A 151 6.30 -8.04 -1.78
N GLN A 152 5.10 -8.60 -1.91
CA GLN A 152 4.23 -8.41 -3.08
C GLN A 152 3.99 -6.93 -3.44
N GLY A 153 3.97 -6.01 -2.45
CA GLY A 153 3.83 -4.57 -2.69
C GLY A 153 4.99 -3.98 -3.49
N ALA A 154 6.16 -4.62 -3.46
CA ALA A 154 7.34 -4.20 -4.23
C ALA A 154 7.19 -4.45 -5.75
N TRP A 155 6.30 -5.33 -6.20
CA TRP A 155 5.91 -5.41 -7.61
C TRP A 155 4.94 -4.30 -8.02
N VAL A 156 4.13 -3.82 -7.08
CA VAL A 156 3.10 -2.81 -7.33
C VAL A 156 3.70 -1.41 -7.45
N ALA A 157 4.63 -1.05 -6.57
CA ALA A 157 5.19 0.30 -6.49
C ALA A 157 5.82 0.81 -7.81
N PRO A 158 6.66 0.03 -8.54
CA PRO A 158 7.20 0.45 -9.83
C PRO A 158 6.13 0.69 -10.90
N LEU A 159 5.06 -0.13 -10.92
CA LEU A 159 3.96 0.06 -11.87
C LEU A 159 3.24 1.38 -11.65
N VAL A 160 2.98 1.73 -10.39
CA VAL A 160 2.32 3.00 -10.03
C VAL A 160 3.22 4.18 -10.38
N ALA A 161 4.50 4.10 -10.04
CA ALA A 161 5.47 5.16 -10.33
C ALA A 161 5.63 5.42 -11.85
N ASN A 162 5.50 4.40 -12.68
CA ASN A 162 5.54 4.55 -14.13
C ASN A 162 4.26 5.17 -14.72
N GLN A 163 3.14 5.14 -13.99
CA GLN A 163 1.85 5.65 -14.43
C GLN A 163 1.49 7.02 -13.84
N SER A 164 2.31 7.55 -12.92
CA SER A 164 2.06 8.83 -12.25
C SER A 164 3.33 9.66 -12.14
N ASN A 165 3.24 10.92 -12.57
CA ASN A 165 4.29 11.92 -12.36
C ASN A 165 4.25 12.58 -10.96
N GLN A 166 3.33 12.15 -10.10
CA GLN A 166 3.17 12.63 -8.73
C GLN A 166 3.97 11.82 -7.73
N VAL A 167 4.45 10.62 -8.12
CA VAL A 167 5.31 9.79 -7.29
C VAL A 167 6.74 10.32 -7.34
N ALA A 168 7.23 10.78 -6.20
CA ALA A 168 8.58 11.37 -6.10
C ALA A 168 9.68 10.30 -6.08
N PHE A 169 9.44 9.18 -5.39
CA PHE A 169 10.35 8.03 -5.30
C PHE A 169 9.60 6.81 -4.75
N ILE A 170 10.24 5.65 -4.82
CA ILE A 170 9.70 4.41 -4.24
C ILE A 170 10.70 3.75 -3.29
N ILE A 171 10.17 3.01 -2.32
CA ILE A 171 10.90 2.15 -1.39
C ILE A 171 10.31 0.74 -1.53
N CYS A 172 11.14 -0.25 -1.78
CA CYS A 172 10.76 -1.65 -1.91
C CYS A 172 11.51 -2.50 -0.88
N VAL A 173 10.79 -3.33 -0.15
CA VAL A 173 11.35 -4.15 0.92
C VAL A 173 11.03 -5.62 0.65
N ASN A 174 12.07 -6.45 0.64
CA ASN A 174 12.01 -7.91 0.52
C ASN A 174 11.11 -8.38 -0.64
N GLY A 175 11.37 -7.89 -1.86
CA GLY A 175 10.64 -8.32 -3.05
C GLY A 175 10.85 -7.44 -4.28
N GLY A 176 10.20 -7.80 -5.36
CA GLY A 176 10.02 -6.98 -6.56
C GLY A 176 11.13 -7.06 -7.60
N GLY A 177 12.20 -7.82 -7.39
CA GLY A 177 13.29 -7.98 -8.36
C GLY A 177 13.11 -9.15 -9.32
N SER A 178 12.39 -10.18 -8.92
CA SER A 178 12.12 -11.40 -9.70
C SER A 178 10.66 -11.48 -10.15
N SER A 179 10.39 -12.37 -11.10
CA SER A 179 9.02 -12.73 -11.49
C SER A 179 8.33 -13.55 -10.40
N VAL A 180 6.99 -13.53 -10.41
CA VAL A 180 6.17 -14.34 -9.49
C VAL A 180 6.51 -15.83 -9.58
N GLY A 181 6.79 -16.34 -10.79
CA GLY A 181 7.15 -17.75 -10.97
C GLY A 181 8.48 -18.12 -10.30
N ILE A 182 9.48 -17.26 -10.38
CA ILE A 182 10.77 -17.43 -9.69
C ILE A 182 10.59 -17.39 -8.18
N GLU A 183 9.81 -16.43 -7.66
CA GLU A 183 9.58 -16.31 -6.22
C GLU A 183 8.84 -17.53 -5.66
N ILE A 184 7.75 -17.97 -6.30
CA ILE A 184 7.02 -19.19 -5.89
C ILE A 184 7.92 -20.44 -5.95
N TYR A 185 8.77 -20.54 -6.96
CA TYR A 185 9.70 -21.68 -7.07
C TYR A 185 10.72 -21.66 -5.95
N TYR A 186 11.28 -20.48 -5.63
CA TYR A 186 12.21 -20.30 -4.52
C TYR A 186 11.59 -20.64 -3.18
N ASP A 187 10.40 -20.10 -2.89
CA ASP A 187 9.64 -20.33 -1.66
C ASP A 187 9.38 -21.85 -1.46
N GLY A 188 8.96 -22.54 -2.52
CA GLY A 188 8.80 -24.00 -2.48
C GLY A 188 10.08 -24.79 -2.25
N LEU A 189 11.23 -24.32 -2.76
CA LEU A 189 12.54 -24.94 -2.46
C LEU A 189 12.95 -24.68 -0.99
N ALA A 190 12.59 -23.52 -0.46
CA ALA A 190 12.93 -23.08 0.88
C ALA A 190 12.20 -23.85 1.99
N ASP A 191 11.15 -24.61 1.67
CA ASP A 191 10.52 -25.59 2.59
C ASP A 191 11.55 -26.63 3.08
N ASN A 192 12.58 -26.93 2.29
CA ASN A 192 13.70 -27.76 2.74
C ASN A 192 14.67 -26.94 3.58
N ALA A 193 14.50 -26.97 4.90
CA ALA A 193 15.33 -26.25 5.86
C ALA A 193 16.83 -26.61 5.82
N SER A 194 17.22 -27.74 5.21
CA SER A 194 18.63 -28.14 5.08
C SER A 194 19.39 -27.39 3.98
N LEU A 195 18.67 -26.72 3.06
CA LEU A 195 19.28 -25.93 1.99
C LEU A 195 19.68 -24.56 2.52
N SER A 196 20.92 -24.18 2.27
CA SER A 196 21.39 -22.81 2.51
C SER A 196 20.80 -21.82 1.49
N ILE A 197 20.78 -20.53 1.82
CA ILE A 197 20.36 -19.45 0.90
C ILE A 197 21.13 -19.51 -0.43
N SER A 198 22.43 -19.78 -0.36
CA SER A 198 23.28 -19.90 -1.55
C SER A 198 22.88 -21.10 -2.44
N GLN A 199 22.53 -22.23 -1.86
CA GLN A 199 22.03 -23.40 -2.59
C GLN A 199 20.67 -23.12 -3.22
N LEU A 200 19.74 -22.52 -2.46
CA LEU A 200 18.44 -22.09 -2.96
C LEU A 200 18.59 -21.16 -4.17
N THR A 201 19.44 -20.13 -4.06
CA THR A 201 19.71 -19.19 -5.14
C THR A 201 20.28 -19.89 -6.39
N ALA A 202 21.24 -20.81 -6.20
CA ALA A 202 21.84 -21.54 -7.32
C ALA A 202 20.81 -22.43 -8.06
N MET A 203 19.84 -22.98 -7.35
CA MET A 203 18.79 -23.83 -7.94
C MET A 203 17.83 -23.06 -8.84
N LEU A 204 17.74 -21.71 -8.73
CA LEU A 204 16.89 -20.89 -9.60
C LEU A 204 17.31 -20.95 -11.08
N ALA A 205 18.57 -21.28 -11.38
CA ALA A 205 19.03 -21.50 -12.75
C ALA A 205 18.29 -22.66 -13.46
N ASN A 206 17.67 -23.57 -12.70
CA ASN A 206 16.89 -24.67 -13.22
C ASN A 206 15.41 -24.36 -13.45
N TYR A 207 14.95 -23.13 -13.11
CA TYR A 207 13.56 -22.77 -13.33
C TYR A 207 13.26 -22.56 -14.81
N THR A 208 12.33 -23.35 -15.32
CA THR A 208 11.87 -23.31 -16.72
C THR A 208 10.36 -23.08 -16.84
N GLY A 209 9.71 -22.73 -15.71
CA GLY A 209 8.28 -22.52 -15.65
C GLY A 209 7.83 -21.16 -16.20
N ALA A 210 6.53 -20.92 -16.20
CA ALA A 210 5.95 -19.64 -16.59
C ALA A 210 6.35 -18.53 -15.58
N PRO A 211 6.67 -17.31 -16.05
CA PRO A 211 7.06 -16.23 -15.13
C PRO A 211 5.88 -15.70 -14.30
N GLY A 212 4.63 -15.85 -14.77
CA GLY A 212 3.52 -15.07 -14.22
C GLY A 212 3.73 -13.58 -14.47
N TYR A 213 3.49 -12.73 -13.47
CA TYR A 213 3.91 -11.33 -13.55
C TYR A 213 5.44 -11.24 -13.50
N ASP A 214 6.01 -10.52 -14.46
CA ASP A 214 7.45 -10.24 -14.54
C ASP A 214 7.68 -8.73 -14.39
N PRO A 215 8.42 -8.26 -13.37
CA PRO A 215 8.65 -6.84 -13.12
C PRO A 215 9.66 -6.20 -14.08
N ALA A 216 10.40 -6.97 -14.89
CA ALA A 216 11.53 -6.48 -15.67
C ALA A 216 11.17 -5.25 -16.53
N ALA A 217 10.01 -5.26 -17.21
CA ALA A 217 9.58 -4.13 -18.02
C ALA A 217 9.29 -2.88 -17.18
N ALA A 218 8.63 -3.05 -16.02
CA ALA A 218 8.33 -1.95 -15.10
C ALA A 218 9.61 -1.35 -14.48
N LEU A 219 10.57 -2.20 -14.12
CA LEU A 219 11.86 -1.78 -13.57
C LEU A 219 12.72 -1.04 -14.60
N GLN A 220 12.74 -1.52 -15.84
CA GLN A 220 13.44 -0.86 -16.96
C GLN A 220 12.81 0.50 -17.30
N ALA A 221 11.50 0.65 -17.17
CA ALA A 221 10.78 1.90 -17.41
C ALA A 221 10.88 2.90 -16.24
N LEU A 222 11.28 2.45 -15.03
CA LEU A 222 11.27 3.29 -13.84
C LEU A 222 12.16 4.53 -14.00
N ASN A 223 11.60 5.72 -13.75
CA ASN A 223 12.28 7.01 -13.93
C ASN A 223 12.34 7.86 -12.65
N VAL A 224 11.91 7.30 -11.52
CA VAL A 224 12.04 7.95 -10.20
C VAL A 224 13.15 7.27 -9.39
N PRO A 225 13.77 7.96 -8.43
CA PRO A 225 14.69 7.33 -7.49
C PRO A 225 14.03 6.17 -6.76
N ALA A 226 14.78 5.11 -6.52
CA ALA A 226 14.25 3.94 -5.84
C ALA A 226 15.25 3.35 -4.84
N LEU A 227 14.73 2.96 -3.67
CA LEU A 227 15.47 2.26 -2.63
C LEU A 227 14.94 0.85 -2.51
N TRP A 228 15.82 -0.14 -2.64
CA TRP A 228 15.54 -1.53 -2.30
C TRP A 228 16.26 -1.93 -1.02
N LEU A 229 15.54 -2.59 -0.12
CA LEU A 229 16.08 -3.16 1.12
C LEU A 229 15.78 -4.65 1.14
N TYR A 230 16.80 -5.44 1.40
CA TYR A 230 16.71 -6.91 1.39
C TYR A 230 17.29 -7.52 2.65
N GLY A 231 16.63 -8.57 3.14
CA GLY A 231 17.17 -9.49 4.14
C GLY A 231 18.02 -10.58 3.49
N GLY A 232 19.26 -10.76 3.93
CA GLY A 232 20.16 -11.77 3.40
C GLY A 232 19.81 -13.21 3.80
N MET A 233 18.94 -13.36 4.82
CA MET A 233 18.45 -14.64 5.31
C MET A 233 16.97 -14.88 4.95
N ASP A 234 16.49 -14.15 3.96
CA ASP A 234 15.12 -14.29 3.45
C ASP A 234 14.94 -15.65 2.76
N ARG A 235 13.92 -16.39 3.19
CA ARG A 235 13.57 -17.70 2.63
C ARG A 235 12.27 -17.68 1.83
N SER A 236 11.56 -16.54 1.81
CA SER A 236 10.35 -16.35 1.01
C SER A 236 10.62 -15.61 -0.29
N ASN A 237 11.65 -14.72 -0.30
CA ASN A 237 12.04 -13.97 -1.48
C ASN A 237 13.51 -14.31 -1.87
N PRO A 238 13.80 -14.47 -3.16
CA PRO A 238 15.14 -14.82 -3.66
C PRO A 238 16.08 -13.60 -3.68
N THR A 239 16.44 -13.09 -2.50
CA THR A 239 17.19 -11.84 -2.29
C THR A 239 18.37 -11.66 -3.23
N PHE A 240 19.26 -12.64 -3.33
CA PHE A 240 20.51 -12.50 -4.13
C PHE A 240 20.23 -12.55 -5.63
N TYR A 241 19.19 -13.27 -6.06
CA TYR A 241 18.73 -13.24 -7.44
C TYR A 241 18.14 -11.87 -7.77
N ASP A 242 17.26 -11.34 -6.92
CA ASP A 242 16.63 -10.02 -7.08
C ASP A 242 17.67 -8.90 -7.18
N ILE A 243 18.64 -8.90 -6.26
CA ILE A 243 19.76 -7.93 -6.28
C ILE A 243 20.51 -8.00 -7.62
N ALA A 244 20.80 -9.19 -8.12
CA ALA A 244 21.51 -9.36 -9.38
C ALA A 244 20.70 -8.78 -10.57
N GLN A 245 19.37 -9.01 -10.61
CA GLN A 245 18.50 -8.43 -11.64
C GLN A 245 18.46 -6.91 -11.56
N LEU A 246 18.30 -6.35 -10.35
CA LEU A 246 18.25 -4.91 -10.13
C LEU A 246 19.57 -4.22 -10.48
N GLU A 247 20.72 -4.79 -10.10
CA GLU A 247 22.04 -4.24 -10.46
C GLU A 247 22.29 -4.29 -11.96
N LYS A 248 21.85 -5.35 -12.65
CA LYS A 248 21.88 -5.43 -14.10
C LYS A 248 21.06 -4.29 -14.74
N ILE A 249 19.81 -4.11 -14.32
CA ILE A 249 18.94 -3.04 -14.84
C ILE A 249 19.52 -1.65 -14.53
N LYS A 250 20.04 -1.44 -13.33
CA LYS A 250 20.70 -0.20 -12.92
C LYS A 250 21.84 0.17 -13.85
N GLN A 251 22.70 -0.79 -14.18
CA GLN A 251 23.85 -0.58 -15.07
C GLN A 251 23.43 -0.36 -16.53
N GLU A 252 22.58 -1.26 -17.07
CA GLU A 252 22.16 -1.22 -18.48
C GLU A 252 21.29 -0.01 -18.82
N ARG A 253 20.52 0.50 -17.86
CA ARG A 253 19.55 1.58 -18.04
C ARG A 253 19.88 2.87 -17.31
N ASN A 254 21.03 2.92 -16.62
CA ASN A 254 21.48 4.08 -15.82
C ASN A 254 20.39 4.57 -14.84
N LYS A 255 19.81 3.65 -14.05
CA LYS A 255 18.71 3.94 -13.11
C LYS A 255 19.24 4.45 -11.76
N ASP A 256 18.53 5.41 -11.13
CA ASP A 256 18.80 5.85 -9.75
C ASP A 256 18.24 4.82 -8.75
N LEU A 257 18.92 3.66 -8.69
CA LEU A 257 18.59 2.59 -7.76
C LEU A 257 19.65 2.51 -6.64
N THR A 258 19.18 2.57 -5.40
CA THR A 258 19.97 2.28 -4.19
C THR A 258 19.53 0.93 -3.65
N ILE A 259 20.47 0.02 -3.41
CA ILE A 259 20.19 -1.33 -2.89
C ILE A 259 20.94 -1.49 -1.57
N LEU A 260 20.21 -1.84 -0.51
CA LEU A 260 20.76 -2.13 0.82
C LEU A 260 20.47 -3.57 1.20
N LEU A 261 21.51 -4.28 1.61
CA LEU A 261 21.42 -5.65 2.12
C LEU A 261 21.68 -5.66 3.63
N PHE A 262 20.73 -6.21 4.37
CA PHE A 262 20.85 -6.52 5.79
C PHE A 262 21.16 -8.02 5.92
N ALA A 263 22.43 -8.33 6.10
CA ALA A 263 22.95 -9.70 5.90
C ALA A 263 22.24 -10.79 6.72
N ASN A 264 21.81 -10.47 7.91
CA ASN A 264 21.22 -11.42 8.85
C ASN A 264 19.69 -11.32 8.97
N MET A 265 19.03 -10.41 8.27
CA MET A 265 17.58 -10.26 8.33
C MET A 265 16.86 -11.31 7.50
N ASN A 266 15.76 -11.85 8.04
CA ASN A 266 14.81 -12.70 7.34
C ASN A 266 13.75 -11.87 6.58
N HIS A 267 12.71 -12.55 6.05
CA HIS A 267 11.59 -11.88 5.35
C HIS A 267 10.81 -10.90 6.22
N ASP A 268 10.67 -11.18 7.51
CA ASP A 268 9.95 -10.34 8.48
C ASP A 268 10.82 -9.23 9.07
N LEU A 269 12.04 -9.00 8.50
CA LEU A 269 12.99 -7.99 8.96
C LEU A 269 13.55 -8.26 10.37
N ILE A 270 13.55 -9.51 10.78
CA ILE A 270 14.13 -9.96 12.05
C ILE A 270 15.52 -10.53 11.81
N ASP A 271 16.52 -10.05 12.55
CA ASP A 271 17.84 -10.62 12.57
C ASP A 271 17.80 -12.05 13.16
N VAL A 272 18.18 -13.04 12.36
CA VAL A 272 18.08 -14.45 12.73
C VAL A 272 19.01 -14.87 13.88
N ASN A 273 20.02 -14.07 14.19
CA ASN A 273 20.95 -14.33 15.30
C ASN A 273 20.47 -13.76 16.61
N THR A 274 19.79 -12.62 16.59
CA THR A 274 19.36 -11.90 17.79
C THR A 274 17.87 -12.07 18.07
N GLY A 275 17.08 -12.42 17.07
CA GLY A 275 15.61 -12.45 17.16
C GLY A 275 14.99 -11.05 17.26
N GLN A 276 15.75 -10.00 16.96
CA GLN A 276 15.33 -8.62 17.08
C GLN A 276 15.21 -7.97 15.70
N PHE A 277 14.40 -6.95 15.61
CA PHE A 277 14.34 -6.07 14.45
C PHE A 277 15.67 -5.26 14.36
N ASP A 278 16.22 -5.10 13.14
CA ASP A 278 17.47 -4.35 12.96
C ASP A 278 17.26 -2.87 13.29
N PRO A 279 17.95 -2.31 14.29
CA PRO A 279 17.75 -0.92 14.72
C PRO A 279 18.14 0.11 13.65
N GLU A 280 18.99 -0.25 12.68
CA GLU A 280 19.42 0.62 11.60
C GLU A 280 18.45 0.67 10.40
N PHE A 281 17.46 -0.22 10.37
CA PHE A 281 16.55 -0.33 9.24
C PHE A 281 15.77 0.98 8.98
N PHE A 282 14.98 1.43 9.96
CA PHE A 282 14.23 2.68 9.81
C PHE A 282 15.12 3.94 9.71
N PRO A 283 16.19 4.11 10.50
CA PRO A 283 17.10 5.23 10.32
C PRO A 283 17.64 5.39 8.90
N LYS A 284 18.05 4.28 8.25
CA LYS A 284 18.54 4.31 6.87
C LYS A 284 17.44 4.73 5.88
N ILE A 285 16.23 4.20 6.03
CA ILE A 285 15.08 4.58 5.19
C ILE A 285 14.76 6.06 5.34
N ILE A 286 14.66 6.55 6.58
CA ILE A 286 14.34 7.95 6.86
C ILE A 286 15.42 8.89 6.31
N ALA A 287 16.70 8.58 6.52
CA ALA A 287 17.81 9.37 6.00
C ALA A 287 17.77 9.44 4.47
N TRP A 288 17.58 8.29 3.80
CA TRP A 288 17.48 8.24 2.34
C TRP A 288 16.26 9.00 1.83
N SER A 289 15.09 8.80 2.42
CA SER A 289 13.86 9.51 2.04
C SER A 289 14.01 11.03 2.17
N LYS A 290 14.55 11.52 3.29
CA LYS A 290 14.82 12.95 3.48
C LYS A 290 15.76 13.51 2.43
N SER A 291 16.77 12.74 1.99
CA SER A 291 17.69 13.17 0.93
C SER A 291 17.00 13.36 -0.43
N LYS A 292 15.87 12.67 -0.65
CA LYS A 292 15.06 12.79 -1.89
C LYS A 292 13.97 13.84 -1.77
N LEU A 293 13.43 14.09 -0.57
CA LEU A 293 12.41 15.12 -0.31
C LEU A 293 12.96 16.54 -0.29
N GLY A 294 14.22 16.72 0.02
CA GLY A 294 14.90 18.03 0.11
C GLY A 294 15.46 18.59 -1.21
N LYS A 295 15.20 17.95 -2.35
CA LYS A 295 15.69 18.36 -3.68
C LYS A 295 14.64 19.08 -4.48
#